data_615184fe6bee8e949385b1b2e4f2ed70
#
_entry.id   615184fe6bee8e949385b1b2e4f2ed70
#
_cell.length_a   1.000
_cell.length_b   1.000
_cell.length_c   1.000
_cell.angle_alpha   90.00
_cell.angle_beta   90.00
_cell.angle_gamma   90.00
#
_symmetry.space_group_name_H-M   'P 1'
#
loop_
_entity.id
_entity.type
_entity.pdbx_description
1 polymer ?
#
loop_
_entity_poly.entity_id
_entity_poly.type
_entity_poly.pdbx_seq_one_letter_code
_entity_poly.pdbx_strand_id
1 'polypeptide(L)'
;MITPAIGFANSDVEVKQLEYGSVSTFTEKVKFGLDTDNKWDLECRFVVDEEYIAEYNADNGTNFKALPEGTYTVPEMVTLPNGTTNMELEVTIKGDQLATGDYMLPVKIVEVSQFEISEAKAVAPLAFRIMGHKLSRTGWTAEADTEELTGEGAGNGVAGCVLDDNLSTFWHSTWQTGNRIPLPYELIIDTKKEYTFTQLALMQRQHDSNRDTKAGEFYISSDKENWTKVGAFNMQQILEAQTFAVTPTKGRYIKIKMTDSFRDGYCSLSEVYAYGLE
;
A
#
# COMPACT_ATOMS: atom_id res chain seq x y z
N MET A 1 40.77 -7.12 8.36
CA MET A 1 40.17 -7.23 9.73
C MET A 1 38.92 -6.39 9.66
N ILE A 2 37.73 -6.93 9.96
CA ILE A 2 36.49 -6.14 9.95
C ILE A 2 36.48 -5.37 11.27
N THR A 3 36.36 -4.05 11.22
CA THR A 3 36.19 -3.20 12.40
C THR A 3 34.81 -3.46 12.98
N PRO A 4 34.68 -3.83 14.27
CA PRO A 4 33.37 -4.00 14.89
C PRO A 4 32.55 -2.71 14.83
N ALA A 5 31.28 -2.83 14.44
CA ALA A 5 30.40 -1.69 14.29
C ALA A 5 29.03 -1.95 14.91
N ILE A 6 28.37 -0.88 15.37
CA ILE A 6 26.99 -0.91 15.81
C ILE A 6 26.04 -0.55 14.67
N GLY A 7 24.88 -1.17 14.62
CA GLY A 7 23.89 -0.88 13.57
C GLY A 7 22.53 -1.53 13.87
N PHE A 8 21.54 -1.17 13.07
CA PHE A 8 20.25 -1.82 13.10
C PHE A 8 20.29 -3.19 12.43
N ALA A 9 19.47 -4.11 12.91
CA ALA A 9 19.38 -5.46 12.35
C ALA A 9 18.72 -5.46 10.97
N ASN A 10 17.77 -4.55 10.75
CA ASN A 10 17.11 -4.33 9.46
C ASN A 10 17.13 -2.84 9.11
N SER A 11 17.52 -2.53 7.88
CA SER A 11 17.52 -1.18 7.29
C SER A 11 16.66 -1.12 6.02
N ASP A 12 15.93 -2.20 5.70
CA ASP A 12 15.00 -2.24 4.58
C ASP A 12 13.70 -1.52 4.90
N VAL A 13 13.06 -0.93 3.89
CA VAL A 13 11.77 -0.30 4.02
C VAL A 13 10.66 -1.34 3.83
N GLU A 14 10.00 -1.69 4.93
CA GLU A 14 8.80 -2.51 4.94
C GLU A 14 7.60 -1.63 5.33
N VAL A 15 6.60 -1.52 4.44
CA VAL A 15 5.42 -0.67 4.68
C VAL A 15 4.36 -1.42 5.47
N LYS A 16 4.17 -1.03 6.73
CA LYS A 16 3.09 -1.55 7.58
C LYS A 16 1.78 -0.84 7.25
N GLN A 17 0.77 -1.62 6.86
CA GLN A 17 -0.56 -1.09 6.56
C GLN A 17 -1.42 -1.06 7.82
N LEU A 18 -2.03 0.09 8.09
CA LEU A 18 -2.91 0.32 9.23
C LEU A 18 -4.19 0.99 8.74
N GLU A 19 -5.33 0.54 9.26
CA GLU A 19 -6.61 1.18 8.98
C GLU A 19 -6.78 2.42 9.86
N TYR A 20 -7.24 3.52 9.30
CA TYR A 20 -7.50 4.79 10.00
C TYR A 20 -8.37 4.57 11.23
N GLY A 21 -7.90 5.05 12.38
CA GLY A 21 -8.62 4.92 13.66
C GLY A 21 -8.67 3.51 14.26
N SER A 22 -8.09 2.48 13.62
CA SER A 22 -8.11 1.10 14.15
C SER A 22 -7.17 0.89 15.33
N VAL A 23 -6.11 1.69 15.44
CA VAL A 23 -5.09 1.57 16.50
C VAL A 23 -4.84 2.95 17.10
N SER A 24 -5.04 3.09 18.42
CA SER A 24 -4.80 4.38 19.10
C SER A 24 -3.30 4.66 19.27
N THR A 25 -2.60 3.80 19.98
CA THR A 25 -1.16 3.88 20.19
C THR A 25 -0.56 2.51 20.02
N PHE A 26 0.57 2.40 19.35
CA PHE A 26 1.30 1.16 19.17
C PHE A 26 2.81 1.37 19.29
N THR A 27 3.54 0.29 19.56
CA THR A 27 4.99 0.32 19.71
C THR A 27 5.64 -0.53 18.63
N GLU A 28 6.58 0.06 17.89
CA GLU A 28 7.50 -0.65 17.03
C GLU A 28 8.78 -0.99 17.78
N LYS A 29 9.26 -2.22 17.64
CA LYS A 29 10.48 -2.71 18.24
C LYS A 29 11.57 -2.82 17.20
N VAL A 30 12.54 -1.95 17.30
CA VAL A 30 13.63 -1.86 16.33
C VAL A 30 14.90 -2.46 16.93
N LYS A 31 15.32 -3.59 16.39
CA LYS A 31 16.50 -4.28 16.90
C LYS A 31 17.78 -3.59 16.42
N PHE A 32 18.67 -3.28 17.36
CA PHE A 32 20.01 -2.77 17.07
C PHE A 32 21.05 -3.49 17.90
N GLY A 33 22.30 -3.41 17.51
CA GLY A 33 23.36 -4.05 18.28
C GLY A 33 24.74 -3.99 17.63
N LEU A 34 25.70 -4.61 18.33
CA LEU A 34 27.07 -4.76 17.91
C LEU A 34 27.25 -6.11 17.19
N ASP A 35 28.07 -6.16 16.18
CA ASP A 35 28.35 -7.37 15.38
C ASP A 35 29.44 -8.27 15.99
N THR A 36 29.85 -7.99 17.23
CA THR A 36 30.85 -8.75 18.00
C THR A 36 30.45 -8.81 19.48
N ASP A 37 31.23 -9.53 20.29
CA ASP A 37 31.06 -9.59 21.75
C ASP A 37 31.15 -8.20 22.37
N ASN A 38 30.13 -7.81 23.11
CA ASN A 38 30.12 -6.57 23.86
C ASN A 38 30.69 -6.76 25.27
N LYS A 39 31.69 -5.96 25.65
CA LYS A 39 32.36 -5.97 26.95
C LYS A 39 32.20 -4.66 27.71
N TRP A 40 31.35 -3.79 27.29
CA TRP A 40 31.14 -2.46 27.87
C TRP A 40 29.64 -2.13 27.92
N ASP A 41 29.27 -1.19 28.77
CA ASP A 41 28.00 -0.49 28.64
C ASP A 41 28.15 0.58 27.55
N LEU A 42 27.42 0.43 26.45
CA LEU A 42 27.51 1.32 25.29
C LEU A 42 26.34 2.30 25.32
N GLU A 43 26.62 3.57 25.46
CA GLU A 43 25.64 4.63 25.31
C GLU A 43 25.42 4.89 23.82
N CYS A 44 24.20 4.73 23.34
CA CYS A 44 23.80 4.92 21.96
C CYS A 44 22.79 6.06 21.87
N ARG A 45 23.04 7.02 20.99
CA ARG A 45 22.15 8.15 20.73
C ARG A 45 21.41 7.99 19.42
N PHE A 46 20.12 8.23 19.47
CA PHE A 46 19.21 8.13 18.33
C PHE A 46 18.57 9.47 18.03
N VAL A 47 18.33 9.71 16.73
CA VAL A 47 17.57 10.86 16.21
C VAL A 47 16.62 10.40 15.13
N VAL A 48 15.65 11.25 14.77
CA VAL A 48 14.86 11.07 13.54
C VAL A 48 15.54 11.85 12.42
N ASP A 49 15.84 11.17 11.32
CA ASP A 49 16.54 11.73 10.15
C ASP A 49 15.52 11.99 9.02
N GLU A 50 14.87 13.15 9.03
CA GLU A 50 13.87 13.48 8.01
C GLU A 50 14.48 13.69 6.61
N GLU A 51 15.78 14.00 6.50
CA GLU A 51 16.47 14.14 5.21
C GLU A 51 16.47 12.81 4.44
N TYR A 52 16.59 11.69 5.15
CA TYR A 52 16.48 10.34 4.58
C TYR A 52 15.19 10.14 3.77
N ILE A 53 14.07 10.73 4.19
CA ILE A 53 12.77 10.59 3.49
C ILE A 53 12.85 11.18 2.08
N ALA A 54 13.45 12.36 1.95
CA ALA A 54 13.57 13.03 0.66
C ALA A 54 14.46 12.24 -0.32
N GLU A 55 15.60 11.72 0.18
CA GLU A 55 16.51 10.88 -0.59
C GLU A 55 15.82 9.58 -1.01
N TYR A 56 15.18 8.88 -0.08
CA TYR A 56 14.46 7.63 -0.37
C TYR A 56 13.36 7.83 -1.40
N ASN A 57 12.56 8.90 -1.28
CA ASN A 57 11.49 9.22 -2.22
C ASN A 57 12.04 9.47 -3.64
N ALA A 58 13.15 10.21 -3.76
CA ALA A 58 13.78 10.50 -5.04
C ALA A 58 14.30 9.22 -5.73
N ASP A 59 14.95 8.34 -4.97
CA ASP A 59 15.56 7.11 -5.50
C ASP A 59 14.53 6.04 -5.87
N ASN A 60 13.39 6.00 -5.18
CA ASN A 60 12.38 4.93 -5.32
C ASN A 60 11.07 5.41 -5.97
N GLY A 61 10.94 6.68 -6.33
CA GLY A 61 9.71 7.23 -6.92
C GLY A 61 8.50 7.18 -5.99
N THR A 62 8.74 7.30 -4.68
CA THR A 62 7.71 7.27 -3.63
C THR A 62 7.37 8.68 -3.13
N ASN A 63 6.36 8.80 -2.25
CA ASN A 63 5.91 10.08 -1.69
C ASN A 63 5.64 9.96 -0.18
N PHE A 64 6.53 9.30 0.56
CA PHE A 64 6.42 9.26 2.01
C PHE A 64 6.52 10.66 2.61
N LYS A 65 5.74 10.90 3.66
CA LYS A 65 5.79 12.10 4.49
C LYS A 65 6.40 11.78 5.85
N ALA A 66 7.03 12.75 6.49
CA ALA A 66 7.41 12.64 7.89
C ALA A 66 6.14 12.43 8.75
N LEU A 67 6.26 11.66 9.83
CA LEU A 67 5.20 11.63 10.85
C LEU A 67 5.09 13.04 11.48
N PRO A 68 3.85 13.55 11.71
CA PRO A 68 3.67 14.83 12.37
C PRO A 68 4.32 14.86 13.76
N GLU A 69 4.92 15.98 14.11
CA GLU A 69 5.51 16.18 15.43
C GLU A 69 4.50 15.90 16.55
N GLY A 70 4.96 15.25 17.62
CA GLY A 70 4.10 14.85 18.75
C GLY A 70 3.28 13.58 18.53
N THR A 71 3.29 12.98 17.33
CA THR A 71 2.62 11.70 17.05
C THR A 71 3.51 10.49 17.31
N TYR A 72 4.77 10.68 17.65
CA TYR A 72 5.70 9.60 17.97
C TYR A 72 6.63 9.94 19.12
N THR A 73 7.26 8.91 19.69
CA THR A 73 8.32 9.05 20.69
C THR A 73 9.43 8.06 20.35
N VAL A 74 10.64 8.57 20.17
CA VAL A 74 11.88 7.79 19.99
C VAL A 74 12.77 8.09 21.20
N PRO A 75 13.26 7.09 21.97
CA PRO A 75 14.24 7.32 23.01
C PRO A 75 15.51 7.93 22.45
N GLU A 76 15.94 9.08 22.98
CA GLU A 76 17.14 9.77 22.50
C GLU A 76 18.41 9.02 22.87
N MET A 77 18.46 8.44 24.09
CA MET A 77 19.63 7.72 24.61
C MET A 77 19.22 6.37 25.14
N VAL A 78 19.94 5.31 24.74
CA VAL A 78 19.74 3.95 25.25
C VAL A 78 21.10 3.31 25.50
N THR A 79 21.25 2.62 26.63
CA THR A 79 22.45 1.86 26.96
C THR A 79 22.31 0.42 26.53
N LEU A 80 23.20 -0.06 25.66
CA LEU A 80 23.38 -1.47 25.37
C LEU A 80 24.30 -2.07 26.44
N PRO A 81 23.78 -2.93 27.35
CA PRO A 81 24.56 -3.38 28.51
C PRO A 81 25.74 -4.26 28.14
N ASN A 82 26.76 -4.25 29.00
CA ASN A 82 27.85 -5.21 28.95
C ASN A 82 27.35 -6.65 28.86
N GLY A 83 27.92 -7.44 27.99
CA GLY A 83 27.53 -8.82 27.74
C GLY A 83 26.32 -9.00 26.83
N THR A 84 25.67 -7.92 26.45
CA THR A 84 24.52 -7.93 25.52
C THR A 84 24.96 -7.44 24.16
N THR A 85 24.80 -8.23 23.12
CA THR A 85 25.19 -7.85 21.75
C THR A 85 24.09 -7.13 20.99
N ASN A 86 22.84 -7.23 21.38
CA ASN A 86 21.72 -6.56 20.73
C ASN A 86 20.57 -6.32 21.72
N MET A 87 19.75 -5.33 21.42
CA MET A 87 18.51 -5.03 22.13
C MET A 87 17.48 -4.39 21.19
N GLU A 88 16.27 -4.19 21.70
CA GLU A 88 15.16 -3.55 20.99
C GLU A 88 15.03 -2.09 21.47
N LEU A 89 15.03 -1.17 20.51
CA LEU A 89 14.61 0.20 20.72
C LEU A 89 13.08 0.26 20.57
N GLU A 90 12.37 0.69 21.59
CA GLU A 90 10.91 0.83 21.54
C GLU A 90 10.53 2.23 21.05
N VAL A 91 9.89 2.28 19.88
CA VAL A 91 9.38 3.49 19.26
C VAL A 91 7.87 3.50 19.37
N THR A 92 7.31 4.47 20.09
CA THR A 92 5.86 4.60 20.26
C THR A 92 5.25 5.55 19.23
N ILE A 93 4.12 5.17 18.63
CA ILE A 93 3.41 5.92 17.61
C ILE A 93 1.94 6.04 17.97
N LYS A 94 1.38 7.26 17.89
CA LYS A 94 -0.03 7.56 18.12
C LYS A 94 -0.79 7.47 16.80
N GLY A 95 -1.27 6.27 16.46
CA GLY A 95 -1.92 5.99 15.19
C GLY A 95 -3.23 6.74 14.97
N ASP A 96 -3.98 7.04 16.05
CA ASP A 96 -5.23 7.79 16.03
C ASP A 96 -5.06 9.29 15.68
N GLN A 97 -3.83 9.79 15.71
CA GLN A 97 -3.50 11.16 15.32
C GLN A 97 -2.96 11.27 13.89
N LEU A 98 -2.83 10.13 13.18
CA LEU A 98 -2.36 10.11 11.81
C LEU A 98 -3.54 10.16 10.83
N ALA A 99 -3.51 11.09 9.88
CA ALA A 99 -4.42 11.09 8.74
C ALA A 99 -4.07 9.94 7.76
N THR A 100 -4.96 9.67 6.81
CA THR A 100 -4.67 8.71 5.72
C THR A 100 -3.48 9.18 4.88
N GLY A 101 -2.61 8.24 4.50
CA GLY A 101 -1.41 8.56 3.72
C GLY A 101 -0.24 7.61 4.00
N ASP A 102 0.85 7.85 3.31
CA ASP A 102 2.11 7.13 3.46
C ASP A 102 3.09 7.96 4.30
N TYR A 103 3.57 7.38 5.38
CA TYR A 103 4.47 8.01 6.35
C TYR A 103 5.74 7.19 6.53
N MET A 104 6.83 7.90 6.85
CA MET A 104 8.10 7.28 7.22
C MET A 104 8.68 7.98 8.46
N LEU A 105 9.20 7.17 9.39
CA LEU A 105 9.95 7.60 10.56
C LEU A 105 11.34 6.95 10.50
N PRO A 106 12.35 7.60 9.92
CA PRO A 106 13.70 7.07 9.86
C PRO A 106 14.41 7.31 11.20
N VAL A 107 14.63 6.24 11.95
CA VAL A 107 15.40 6.31 13.21
C VAL A 107 16.86 6.07 12.88
N LYS A 108 17.74 6.98 13.27
CA LYS A 108 19.17 6.97 12.99
C LYS A 108 20.01 6.90 14.26
N ILE A 109 21.01 6.02 14.27
CA ILE A 109 22.08 6.03 15.27
C ILE A 109 23.08 7.10 14.87
N VAL A 110 23.31 8.08 15.74
CA VAL A 110 24.23 9.20 15.43
C VAL A 110 25.47 9.22 16.30
N GLU A 111 25.44 8.55 17.46
CA GLU A 111 26.54 8.50 18.39
C GLU A 111 26.55 7.18 19.15
N VAL A 112 27.72 6.66 19.41
CA VAL A 112 27.97 5.53 20.32
C VAL A 112 29.24 5.81 21.11
N SER A 113 29.24 5.48 22.40
CA SER A 113 30.36 5.80 23.30
C SER A 113 31.67 5.09 22.92
N GLN A 114 31.59 3.93 22.28
CA GLN A 114 32.70 3.17 21.74
C GLN A 114 32.25 2.46 20.45
N PHE A 115 33.20 2.12 19.60
CA PHE A 115 33.01 1.53 18.28
C PHE A 115 32.54 2.53 17.21
N GLU A 116 32.54 2.06 15.97
CA GLU A 116 32.03 2.80 14.82
C GLU A 116 30.55 2.48 14.59
N ILE A 117 29.87 3.35 13.88
CA ILE A 117 28.50 3.11 13.40
C ILE A 117 28.61 2.55 11.98
N SER A 118 27.91 1.46 11.72
CA SER A 118 27.81 0.89 10.37
C SER A 118 27.03 1.84 9.46
N GLU A 119 27.66 2.43 8.47
CA GLU A 119 26.99 3.34 7.52
C GLU A 119 25.79 2.68 6.85
N ALA A 120 25.92 1.43 6.42
CA ALA A 120 24.84 0.68 5.76
C ALA A 120 23.67 0.33 6.70
N LYS A 121 23.88 0.41 8.01
CA LYS A 121 22.89 0.02 9.05
C LYS A 121 22.67 1.13 10.08
N ALA A 122 23.01 2.36 9.73
CA ALA A 122 22.83 3.50 10.62
C ALA A 122 21.37 3.95 10.75
N VAL A 123 20.52 3.63 9.77
CA VAL A 123 19.11 4.05 9.73
C VAL A 123 18.20 2.83 9.71
N ALA A 124 17.14 2.86 10.54
CA ALA A 124 15.99 1.98 10.48
C ALA A 124 14.76 2.79 10.02
N PRO A 125 14.33 2.66 8.76
CA PRO A 125 13.20 3.39 8.22
C PRO A 125 11.89 2.67 8.56
N LEU A 126 11.14 3.18 9.54
CA LEU A 126 9.81 2.68 9.88
C LEU A 126 8.79 3.30 8.93
N ALA A 127 8.16 2.50 8.10
CA ALA A 127 7.22 2.99 7.10
C ALA A 127 5.78 2.51 7.39
N PHE A 128 4.82 3.43 7.25
CA PHE A 128 3.40 3.17 7.54
C PHE A 128 2.53 3.70 6.40
N ARG A 129 1.53 2.91 6.04
CA ARG A 129 0.43 3.34 5.19
C ARG A 129 -0.85 3.35 6.01
N ILE A 130 -1.38 4.54 6.29
CA ILE A 130 -2.67 4.70 6.97
C ILE A 130 -3.76 4.68 5.90
N MET A 131 -4.51 3.59 5.86
CA MET A 131 -5.58 3.37 4.87
C MET A 131 -6.91 3.90 5.38
N GLY A 132 -7.79 4.32 4.48
CA GLY A 132 -9.20 4.51 4.79
C GLY A 132 -9.88 3.19 5.17
N HIS A 133 -11.09 3.28 5.69
CA HIS A 133 -11.89 2.09 5.98
C HIS A 133 -12.29 1.38 4.68
N LYS A 134 -12.37 0.06 4.71
CA LYS A 134 -12.99 -0.69 3.62
C LYS A 134 -14.46 -0.26 3.51
N LEU A 135 -14.84 0.30 2.37
CA LEU A 135 -16.17 0.83 2.16
C LEU A 135 -17.16 -0.30 1.91
N SER A 136 -18.39 -0.16 2.48
CA SER A 136 -19.48 -1.07 2.17
C SER A 136 -19.95 -0.86 0.74
N ARG A 137 -20.06 -1.93 -0.03
CA ARG A 137 -20.51 -1.92 -1.43
C ARG A 137 -22.02 -2.09 -1.58
N THR A 138 -22.78 -2.08 -0.46
CA THR A 138 -24.23 -2.24 -0.48
C THR A 138 -24.89 -1.18 -1.36
N GLY A 139 -25.61 -1.64 -2.37
CA GLY A 139 -26.34 -0.78 -3.31
C GLY A 139 -25.47 -0.16 -4.42
N TRP A 140 -24.16 -0.44 -4.45
CA TRP A 140 -23.31 -0.01 -5.56
C TRP A 140 -23.73 -0.71 -6.86
N THR A 141 -23.44 -0.07 -7.98
CA THR A 141 -23.68 -0.64 -9.31
C THR A 141 -22.44 -0.45 -10.18
N ALA A 142 -22.23 -1.39 -11.10
CA ALA A 142 -21.14 -1.31 -12.07
C ALA A 142 -21.69 -1.39 -13.49
N GLU A 143 -20.99 -0.75 -14.44
CA GLU A 143 -21.19 -0.85 -15.88
C GLU A 143 -19.83 -0.91 -16.56
N ALA A 144 -19.77 -1.51 -17.74
CA ALA A 144 -18.56 -1.57 -18.54
C ALA A 144 -18.88 -1.31 -20.00
N ASP A 145 -17.88 -0.79 -20.76
CA ASP A 145 -17.98 -0.58 -22.21
C ASP A 145 -17.94 -1.89 -23.00
N THR A 146 -17.56 -2.99 -22.34
CA THR A 146 -17.50 -4.33 -22.91
C THR A 146 -17.84 -5.40 -21.89
N GLU A 147 -18.71 -6.34 -22.23
CA GLU A 147 -19.15 -7.42 -21.37
C GLU A 147 -19.33 -8.72 -22.18
N GLU A 148 -18.85 -9.83 -21.69
CA GLU A 148 -19.07 -11.15 -22.32
C GLU A 148 -20.37 -11.76 -21.78
N LEU A 149 -21.45 -11.62 -22.53
CA LEU A 149 -22.79 -12.00 -22.09
C LEU A 149 -23.14 -13.47 -22.35
N THR A 150 -22.35 -14.19 -23.13
CA THR A 150 -22.74 -15.53 -23.64
C THR A 150 -21.66 -16.61 -23.40
N GLY A 151 -20.38 -16.25 -23.49
CA GLY A 151 -19.29 -17.24 -23.49
C GLY A 151 -18.86 -17.74 -22.12
N GLU A 152 -19.18 -17.04 -21.06
CA GLU A 152 -18.69 -17.34 -19.70
C GLU A 152 -19.70 -18.10 -18.84
N GLY A 153 -20.85 -18.47 -19.42
CA GLY A 153 -21.91 -19.16 -18.69
C GLY A 153 -22.81 -18.21 -17.88
N ALA A 154 -23.88 -18.75 -17.35
CA ALA A 154 -24.89 -17.97 -16.64
C ALA A 154 -24.33 -17.27 -15.40
N GLY A 155 -24.57 -15.98 -15.27
CA GLY A 155 -24.16 -15.17 -14.11
C GLY A 155 -22.74 -14.61 -14.18
N ASN A 156 -21.99 -14.90 -15.23
CA ASN A 156 -20.64 -14.37 -15.45
C ASN A 156 -20.59 -13.36 -16.61
N GLY A 157 -19.46 -12.66 -16.72
CA GLY A 157 -19.15 -11.76 -17.82
C GLY A 157 -19.63 -10.33 -17.65
N VAL A 158 -20.66 -10.09 -16.82
CA VAL A 158 -21.26 -8.77 -16.60
C VAL A 158 -20.53 -7.95 -15.55
N ALA A 159 -20.54 -6.62 -15.67
CA ALA A 159 -19.85 -5.70 -14.77
C ALA A 159 -20.29 -5.83 -13.31
N GLY A 160 -21.54 -6.14 -13.06
CA GLY A 160 -22.09 -6.33 -11.70
C GLY A 160 -21.36 -7.39 -10.87
N CYS A 161 -20.74 -8.38 -11.53
CA CYS A 161 -19.99 -9.45 -10.85
C CYS A 161 -18.84 -8.93 -9.99
N VAL A 162 -18.27 -7.77 -10.30
CA VAL A 162 -17.14 -7.23 -9.50
C VAL A 162 -17.56 -6.66 -8.15
N LEU A 163 -18.87 -6.71 -7.81
CA LEU A 163 -19.43 -6.12 -6.60
C LEU A 163 -20.28 -7.11 -5.78
N ASP A 164 -20.38 -8.37 -6.19
CA ASP A 164 -21.36 -9.33 -5.64
C ASP A 164 -20.83 -10.18 -4.47
N ASP A 165 -19.57 -9.99 -4.05
CA ASP A 165 -18.89 -10.79 -3.01
C ASP A 165 -18.84 -12.30 -3.30
N ASN A 166 -18.96 -12.69 -4.57
CA ASN A 166 -18.93 -14.07 -5.00
C ASN A 166 -17.67 -14.35 -5.84
N LEU A 167 -16.67 -14.93 -5.24
CA LEU A 167 -15.39 -15.22 -5.91
C LEU A 167 -15.49 -16.20 -7.09
N SER A 168 -16.65 -16.83 -7.30
CA SER A 168 -16.89 -17.71 -8.45
C SER A 168 -17.42 -16.95 -9.67
N THR A 169 -17.84 -15.70 -9.51
CA THR A 169 -18.28 -14.82 -10.59
C THR A 169 -17.19 -13.82 -10.97
N PHE A 170 -17.30 -13.26 -12.16
CA PHE A 170 -16.33 -12.29 -12.67
C PHE A 170 -16.91 -11.51 -13.84
N TRP A 171 -16.48 -10.28 -14.01
CA TRP A 171 -16.61 -9.54 -15.26
C TRP A 171 -15.54 -9.99 -16.26
N HIS A 172 -15.90 -10.04 -17.56
CA HIS A 172 -14.97 -10.32 -18.65
C HIS A 172 -15.28 -9.43 -19.86
N SER A 173 -14.24 -8.91 -20.50
CA SER A 173 -14.37 -8.21 -21.78
C SER A 173 -14.84 -9.16 -22.88
N THR A 174 -15.63 -8.69 -23.83
CA THR A 174 -16.19 -9.49 -24.92
C THR A 174 -15.10 -10.24 -25.70
N TRP A 175 -15.28 -11.54 -25.91
CA TRP A 175 -14.38 -12.36 -26.71
C TRP A 175 -15.07 -13.27 -27.73
N GLN A 176 -16.32 -13.67 -27.50
CA GLN A 176 -16.95 -14.74 -28.26
C GLN A 176 -17.49 -14.31 -29.62
N THR A 177 -17.90 -13.11 -29.83
CA THR A 177 -18.51 -12.68 -31.09
C THR A 177 -18.08 -11.30 -31.52
N GLY A 178 -18.08 -11.02 -32.82
CA GLY A 178 -17.67 -9.84 -33.58
C GLY A 178 -17.79 -8.42 -33.05
N ASN A 179 -18.16 -8.27 -31.79
CA ASN A 179 -18.25 -6.99 -31.08
C ASN A 179 -17.07 -6.71 -30.16
N ARG A 180 -15.97 -7.43 -30.31
CA ARG A 180 -14.75 -7.15 -29.55
C ARG A 180 -14.22 -5.77 -29.91
N ILE A 181 -14.12 -4.89 -28.92
CA ILE A 181 -13.40 -3.63 -29.02
C ILE A 181 -11.94 -3.82 -28.59
N PRO A 182 -10.98 -3.03 -29.07
CA PRO A 182 -9.61 -3.07 -28.57
C PRO A 182 -9.49 -2.40 -27.20
N LEU A 183 -8.41 -2.70 -26.46
CA LEU A 183 -8.00 -1.89 -25.32
C LEU A 183 -7.85 -0.41 -25.72
N PRO A 184 -8.12 0.54 -24.80
CA PRO A 184 -8.43 0.34 -23.38
C PRO A 184 -9.92 0.04 -23.14
N TYR A 185 -10.20 -0.68 -22.05
CA TYR A 185 -11.56 -0.92 -21.53
C TYR A 185 -11.84 -0.06 -20.32
N GLU A 186 -13.10 0.34 -20.13
CA GLU A 186 -13.53 1.12 -18.98
C GLU A 186 -14.61 0.37 -18.19
N LEU A 187 -14.37 0.19 -16.89
CA LEU A 187 -15.36 -0.29 -15.93
C LEU A 187 -15.64 0.85 -14.95
N ILE A 188 -16.90 1.23 -14.81
CA ILE A 188 -17.34 2.35 -13.99
C ILE A 188 -18.24 1.83 -12.86
N ILE A 189 -17.90 2.23 -11.63
CA ILE A 189 -18.67 1.93 -10.42
C ILE A 189 -19.35 3.19 -9.92
N ASP A 190 -20.65 3.13 -9.69
CA ASP A 190 -21.43 4.14 -9.00
C ASP A 190 -21.64 3.72 -7.54
N THR A 191 -20.98 4.42 -6.63
CA THR A 191 -21.04 4.16 -5.18
C THR A 191 -22.29 4.74 -4.50
N LYS A 192 -23.17 5.42 -5.24
CA LYS A 192 -24.44 6.04 -4.82
C LYS A 192 -24.32 7.24 -3.89
N LYS A 193 -23.17 7.43 -3.24
CA LYS A 193 -22.84 8.62 -2.45
C LYS A 193 -21.36 8.98 -2.65
N GLU A 194 -20.98 10.17 -2.22
CA GLU A 194 -19.59 10.58 -2.28
C GLU A 194 -18.77 10.01 -1.12
N TYR A 195 -17.53 9.64 -1.42
CA TYR A 195 -16.49 9.24 -0.48
C TYR A 195 -15.18 9.95 -0.83
N THR A 196 -14.28 10.09 0.13
CA THR A 196 -12.88 10.38 -0.16
C THR A 196 -12.13 9.05 -0.30
N PHE A 197 -11.85 8.65 -1.55
CA PHE A 197 -11.14 7.39 -1.84
C PHE A 197 -9.65 7.55 -1.57
N THR A 198 -9.03 6.55 -0.93
CA THR A 198 -7.62 6.53 -0.56
C THR A 198 -6.87 5.33 -1.15
N GLN A 199 -7.55 4.21 -1.34
CA GLN A 199 -7.04 3.03 -2.04
C GLN A 199 -8.17 2.36 -2.82
N LEU A 200 -7.79 1.66 -3.90
CA LEU A 200 -8.64 0.74 -4.63
C LEU A 200 -7.98 -0.63 -4.67
N ALA A 201 -8.77 -1.70 -4.57
CA ALA A 201 -8.23 -3.04 -4.69
C ALA A 201 -8.95 -3.80 -5.79
N LEU A 202 -8.16 -4.51 -6.59
CA LEU A 202 -8.63 -5.34 -7.69
C LEU A 202 -8.29 -6.80 -7.41
N MET A 203 -9.20 -7.70 -7.74
CA MET A 203 -8.99 -9.13 -7.62
C MET A 203 -9.14 -9.78 -8.99
N GLN A 204 -8.12 -10.55 -9.37
CA GLN A 204 -8.13 -11.33 -10.60
C GLN A 204 -9.21 -12.40 -10.58
N ARG A 205 -9.62 -12.89 -11.76
CA ARG A 205 -10.51 -14.05 -11.90
C ARG A 205 -9.98 -15.23 -11.08
N GLN A 206 -10.85 -15.89 -10.32
CA GLN A 206 -10.48 -16.93 -9.35
C GLN A 206 -10.61 -18.34 -9.93
N HIS A 207 -11.54 -18.55 -10.84
CA HIS A 207 -12.02 -19.85 -11.24
C HIS A 207 -11.01 -20.72 -12.02
N ASP A 208 -10.07 -20.09 -12.76
CA ASP A 208 -9.09 -20.78 -13.59
C ASP A 208 -7.75 -20.03 -13.65
N SER A 209 -6.88 -20.40 -14.59
CA SER A 209 -5.60 -19.74 -14.79
C SER A 209 -5.68 -18.41 -15.56
N ASN A 210 -6.87 -18.01 -16.03
CA ASN A 210 -7.08 -16.83 -16.87
C ASN A 210 -7.15 -15.55 -16.03
N ARG A 211 -6.00 -15.05 -15.57
CA ARG A 211 -5.81 -13.80 -14.86
C ARG A 211 -5.27 -12.78 -15.84
N ASP A 212 -6.20 -12.13 -16.55
CA ASP A 212 -5.88 -11.44 -17.80
C ASP A 212 -5.58 -9.95 -17.60
N THR A 213 -6.19 -9.28 -16.64
CA THR A 213 -5.99 -7.85 -16.40
C THR A 213 -4.57 -7.59 -15.89
N LYS A 214 -3.81 -6.74 -16.61
CA LYS A 214 -2.41 -6.47 -16.28
C LYS A 214 -2.19 -5.07 -15.73
N ALA A 215 -2.53 -4.03 -16.48
CA ALA A 215 -2.24 -2.67 -16.08
C ALA A 215 -3.33 -1.70 -16.49
N GLY A 216 -3.37 -0.56 -15.79
CA GLY A 216 -4.33 0.49 -16.11
C GLY A 216 -4.25 1.67 -15.16
N GLU A 217 -5.31 2.46 -15.19
CA GLU A 217 -5.41 3.74 -14.52
C GLU A 217 -6.72 3.84 -13.74
N PHE A 218 -6.67 4.59 -12.64
CA PHE A 218 -7.85 4.90 -11.82
C PHE A 218 -8.25 6.35 -11.96
N TYR A 219 -9.54 6.58 -12.03
CA TYR A 219 -10.13 7.91 -12.08
C TYR A 219 -11.29 8.01 -11.11
N ILE A 220 -11.49 9.21 -10.55
CA ILE A 220 -12.63 9.54 -9.67
C ILE A 220 -13.40 10.71 -10.29
N SER A 221 -14.73 10.68 -10.13
CA SER A 221 -15.62 11.74 -10.55
C SER A 221 -16.79 11.91 -9.57
N SER A 222 -17.31 13.13 -9.43
CA SER A 222 -18.56 13.40 -8.71
C SER A 222 -19.79 13.40 -9.63
N ASP A 223 -19.61 13.63 -10.93
CA ASP A 223 -20.70 13.85 -11.91
C ASP A 223 -20.73 12.84 -13.08
N LYS A 224 -19.74 11.91 -13.13
CA LYS A 224 -19.56 10.94 -14.22
C LYS A 224 -19.14 11.56 -15.58
N GLU A 225 -18.92 12.87 -15.62
CA GLU A 225 -18.50 13.60 -16.82
C GLU A 225 -17.06 14.07 -16.69
N ASN A 226 -16.72 14.71 -15.56
CA ASN A 226 -15.40 15.23 -15.27
C ASN A 226 -14.59 14.23 -14.42
N TRP A 227 -13.55 13.68 -15.03
CA TRP A 227 -12.74 12.62 -14.43
C TRP A 227 -11.35 13.10 -14.03
N THR A 228 -10.99 12.88 -12.77
CA THR A 228 -9.64 13.14 -12.26
C THR A 228 -8.88 11.83 -12.18
N LYS A 229 -7.73 11.73 -12.84
CA LYS A 229 -6.82 10.59 -12.70
C LYS A 229 -6.21 10.62 -11.29
N VAL A 230 -6.37 9.53 -10.54
CA VAL A 230 -5.93 9.46 -9.14
C VAL A 230 -4.83 8.43 -8.89
N GLY A 231 -4.55 7.59 -9.87
CA GLY A 231 -3.49 6.58 -9.75
C GLY A 231 -3.42 5.67 -10.95
N ALA A 232 -2.55 4.68 -10.85
CA ALA A 232 -2.39 3.61 -11.82
C ALA A 232 -2.17 2.28 -11.09
N PHE A 233 -2.37 1.17 -11.80
CA PHE A 233 -2.13 -0.17 -11.27
C PHE A 233 -1.32 -1.02 -12.23
N ASN A 234 -0.56 -1.96 -11.66
CA ASN A 234 0.10 -3.03 -12.39
C ASN A 234 -0.10 -4.30 -11.56
N MET A 235 -0.99 -5.18 -12.05
CA MET A 235 -1.39 -6.39 -11.36
C MET A 235 -0.40 -7.53 -11.60
N GLN A 236 -0.36 -8.42 -10.64
CA GLN A 236 0.26 -9.74 -10.77
C GLN A 236 -0.82 -10.80 -11.01
N GLN A 237 -0.43 -11.95 -11.56
CA GLN A 237 -1.35 -13.08 -11.78
C GLN A 237 -1.52 -13.93 -10.50
N ILE A 238 -1.96 -13.31 -9.40
CA ILE A 238 -2.22 -13.94 -8.09
C ILE A 238 -3.71 -13.92 -7.76
N LEU A 239 -4.11 -14.73 -6.77
CA LEU A 239 -5.52 -14.87 -6.36
C LEU A 239 -5.96 -13.79 -5.37
N GLU A 240 -5.02 -13.30 -4.58
CA GLU A 240 -5.28 -12.31 -3.54
C GLU A 240 -5.68 -10.96 -4.14
N ALA A 241 -6.50 -10.21 -3.40
CA ALA A 241 -6.81 -8.83 -3.76
C ALA A 241 -5.56 -7.96 -3.71
N GLN A 242 -5.30 -7.22 -4.79
CA GLN A 242 -4.13 -6.35 -4.92
C GLN A 242 -4.56 -4.91 -4.69
N THR A 243 -4.04 -4.29 -3.65
CA THR A 243 -4.42 -2.93 -3.22
C THR A 243 -3.43 -1.90 -3.77
N PHE A 244 -3.99 -0.85 -4.35
CA PHE A 244 -3.25 0.26 -4.94
C PHE A 244 -3.62 1.56 -4.24
N ALA A 245 -2.63 2.33 -3.81
CA ALA A 245 -2.85 3.67 -3.28
C ALA A 245 -3.28 4.61 -4.42
N VAL A 246 -4.22 5.49 -4.11
CA VAL A 246 -4.63 6.57 -5.01
C VAL A 246 -4.47 7.92 -4.32
N THR A 247 -4.30 8.98 -5.08
CA THR A 247 -4.36 10.34 -4.54
C THR A 247 -5.73 10.55 -3.86
N PRO A 248 -5.78 10.87 -2.56
CA PRO A 248 -7.04 11.05 -1.85
C PRO A 248 -7.95 12.03 -2.58
N THR A 249 -9.08 11.55 -3.08
CA THR A 249 -9.96 12.34 -3.94
C THR A 249 -11.41 12.05 -3.61
N LYS A 250 -12.17 13.13 -3.42
CA LYS A 250 -13.60 13.03 -3.17
C LYS A 250 -14.37 12.84 -4.48
N GLY A 251 -15.33 11.90 -4.47
CA GLY A 251 -16.22 11.67 -5.60
C GLY A 251 -17.19 10.53 -5.34
N ARG A 252 -18.08 10.30 -6.30
CA ARG A 252 -19.11 9.26 -6.28
C ARG A 252 -18.80 8.10 -7.24
N TYR A 253 -18.10 8.40 -8.33
CA TYR A 253 -17.86 7.40 -9.39
C TYR A 253 -16.38 7.03 -9.42
N ILE A 254 -16.14 5.73 -9.55
CA ILE A 254 -14.80 5.15 -9.75
C ILE A 254 -14.75 4.63 -11.19
N LYS A 255 -13.74 5.02 -11.95
CA LYS A 255 -13.46 4.43 -13.27
C LYS A 255 -12.14 3.66 -13.20
N ILE A 256 -12.18 2.43 -13.64
CA ILE A 256 -11.03 1.56 -13.83
C ILE A 256 -10.82 1.43 -15.33
N LYS A 257 -9.73 2.01 -15.85
CA LYS A 257 -9.37 1.97 -17.26
C LYS A 257 -8.25 0.97 -17.47
N MET A 258 -8.57 -0.21 -18.00
CA MET A 258 -7.59 -1.25 -18.32
C MET A 258 -6.88 -0.90 -19.62
N THR A 259 -5.55 -0.80 -19.59
CA THR A 259 -4.72 -0.39 -20.74
C THR A 259 -3.80 -1.49 -21.24
N ASP A 260 -3.61 -2.56 -20.45
CA ASP A 260 -2.76 -3.70 -20.83
C ASP A 260 -3.33 -5.01 -20.24
N SER A 261 -2.96 -6.11 -20.88
CA SER A 261 -3.45 -7.44 -20.60
C SER A 261 -2.31 -8.46 -20.64
N PHE A 262 -2.40 -9.52 -19.84
CA PHE A 262 -1.48 -10.65 -19.91
C PHE A 262 -1.77 -11.58 -21.10
N ARG A 263 -2.97 -11.52 -21.70
CA ARG A 263 -3.41 -12.44 -22.75
C ARG A 263 -4.24 -11.73 -23.82
N ASP A 264 -3.68 -11.54 -25.00
CA ASP A 264 -4.37 -11.14 -26.23
C ASP A 264 -5.34 -9.95 -26.13
N GLY A 265 -5.13 -9.08 -25.14
CA GLY A 265 -5.98 -7.92 -24.89
C GLY A 265 -7.31 -8.26 -24.22
N TYR A 266 -7.51 -9.44 -23.64
CA TYR A 266 -8.65 -9.74 -22.76
C TYR A 266 -8.42 -9.21 -21.37
N CYS A 267 -9.49 -8.79 -20.69
CA CYS A 267 -9.46 -8.41 -19.30
C CYS A 267 -10.61 -9.09 -18.55
N SER A 268 -10.34 -9.45 -17.30
CA SER A 268 -11.34 -10.01 -16.37
C SER A 268 -11.00 -9.60 -14.95
N LEU A 269 -12.02 -9.39 -14.12
CA LEU A 269 -11.89 -9.09 -12.69
C LEU A 269 -12.99 -9.83 -11.93
N SER A 270 -12.62 -10.47 -10.82
CA SER A 270 -13.59 -11.09 -9.92
C SER A 270 -14.23 -10.05 -9.00
N GLU A 271 -13.41 -9.21 -8.36
CA GLU A 271 -13.90 -8.25 -7.37
C GLU A 271 -13.15 -6.92 -7.44
N VAL A 272 -13.87 -5.86 -7.08
CA VAL A 272 -13.32 -4.52 -6.87
C VAL A 272 -13.72 -4.04 -5.47
N TYR A 273 -12.73 -3.61 -4.70
CA TYR A 273 -12.94 -3.00 -3.38
C TYR A 273 -12.41 -1.58 -3.37
N ALA A 274 -13.00 -0.75 -2.53
CA ALA A 274 -12.52 0.61 -2.29
C ALA A 274 -12.35 0.86 -0.79
N TYR A 275 -11.39 1.70 -0.47
CA TYR A 275 -11.11 2.17 0.87
C TYR A 275 -11.14 3.68 0.89
N GLY A 276 -11.69 4.26 1.95
CA GLY A 276 -11.86 5.70 2.01
C GLY A 276 -12.51 6.17 3.30
N LEU A 277 -12.92 7.44 3.27
CA LEU A 277 -13.62 8.13 4.35
C LEU A 277 -14.96 8.67 3.83
N GLU A 278 -15.96 8.71 4.71
CA GLU A 278 -17.28 9.31 4.43
C GLU A 278 -17.23 10.84 4.51
#